data_dd441417f1d4ea91848b1582a30eade5
#
_entry.id   dd441417f1d4ea91848b1582a30eade5
#
_cell.length_a   1.000
_cell.length_b   1.000
_cell.length_c   1.000
_cell.angle_alpha   90.00
_cell.angle_beta   90.00
_cell.angle_gamma   90.00
#
_symmetry.space_group_name_H-M   'P 1'
#
loop_
_entity.id
_entity.type
_entity.pdbx_description
1 polymer ?
#
loop_
_entity_poly.entity_id
_entity_poly.type
_entity_poly.pdbx_seq_one_letter_code
_entity_poly.pdbx_strand_id
1 'polypeptide(L)'
;THHSDMVFAEESLAYWDKRKLPRAKVNLGIPFYSRPNPQSYADLVKADPKNAQRDDNGDTYWNGIPTVQAKTQLALGRVGGILVWELGQDATGNLSLGRAIDKTIEKNNAKCLLSR
;
A
#
# COMPACT_ATOMS: atom_id res chain seq x y z
N THR A 1 -13.45 2.21 12.06
CA THR A 1 -13.21 2.40 10.61
C THR A 1 -11.75 2.12 10.30
N HIS A 2 -11.48 1.20 9.40
CA HIS A 2 -10.13 0.88 8.98
C HIS A 2 -9.45 2.09 8.33
N HIS A 3 -8.19 2.30 8.66
CA HIS A 3 -7.41 3.38 8.09
C HIS A 3 -6.88 2.97 6.71
N SER A 4 -7.40 3.63 5.67
CA SER A 4 -6.91 3.45 4.29
C SER A 4 -6.87 1.99 3.83
N ASP A 5 -7.97 1.27 4.01
CA ASP A 5 -8.10 -0.13 3.58
C ASP A 5 -8.27 -0.29 2.05
N MET A 6 -8.37 -1.52 1.59
CA MET A 6 -8.57 -1.82 0.16
C MET A 6 -9.90 -1.28 -0.37
N VAL A 7 -10.97 -1.36 0.43
CA VAL A 7 -12.29 -0.85 0.04
C VAL A 7 -12.22 0.64 -0.23
N PHE A 8 -11.60 1.39 0.68
CA PHE A 8 -11.41 2.82 0.50
C PHE A 8 -10.56 3.16 -0.73
N ALA A 9 -9.51 2.37 -0.98
CA ALA A 9 -8.68 2.55 -2.17
C ALA A 9 -9.48 2.36 -3.46
N GLU A 10 -10.25 1.28 -3.56
CA GLU A 10 -11.09 0.99 -4.72
C GLU A 10 -12.18 2.04 -4.94
N GLU A 11 -12.87 2.44 -3.89
CA GLU A 11 -13.90 3.49 -3.94
C GLU A 11 -13.33 4.84 -4.38
N SER A 12 -12.13 5.18 -3.89
CA SER A 12 -11.45 6.43 -4.26
C SER A 12 -11.09 6.43 -5.75
N LEU A 13 -10.56 5.33 -6.27
CA LEU A 13 -10.24 5.22 -7.69
C LEU A 13 -11.49 5.26 -8.56
N ALA A 14 -12.56 4.56 -8.15
CA ALA A 14 -13.85 4.60 -8.87
C ALA A 14 -14.44 6.01 -8.90
N TYR A 15 -14.32 6.75 -7.80
CA TYR A 15 -14.76 8.15 -7.71
C TYR A 15 -14.10 9.04 -8.77
N TRP A 16 -12.79 8.94 -8.92
CA TRP A 16 -12.03 9.75 -9.87
C TRP A 16 -12.18 9.27 -11.31
N ASP A 17 -12.29 7.94 -11.53
CA ASP A 17 -12.61 7.37 -12.85
C ASP A 17 -13.94 7.91 -13.38
N LYS A 18 -14.96 7.92 -12.52
CA LYS A 18 -16.28 8.44 -12.87
C LYS A 18 -16.24 9.92 -13.25
N ARG A 19 -15.31 10.68 -12.71
CA ARG A 19 -15.08 12.09 -13.02
C ARG A 19 -14.13 12.32 -14.19
N LYS A 20 -13.69 11.24 -14.82
CA LYS A 20 -12.81 11.27 -15.99
C LYS A 20 -11.47 11.99 -15.75
N LEU A 21 -10.97 11.96 -14.52
CA LEU A 21 -9.62 12.43 -14.22
C LEU A 21 -8.62 11.52 -14.94
N PRO A 22 -7.68 12.07 -15.74
CA PRO A 22 -6.68 11.25 -16.43
C PRO A 22 -5.90 10.38 -15.45
N ARG A 23 -5.81 9.09 -15.71
CA ARG A 23 -5.12 8.11 -14.84
C ARG A 23 -3.68 8.51 -14.53
N ALA A 24 -2.96 9.06 -15.50
CA ALA A 24 -1.59 9.51 -15.32
C ALA A 24 -1.43 10.62 -14.27
N LYS A 25 -2.52 11.31 -13.91
CA LYS A 25 -2.53 12.39 -12.91
C LYS A 25 -2.97 11.93 -11.52
N VAL A 26 -3.27 10.64 -11.35
CA VAL A 26 -3.72 10.06 -10.08
C VAL A 26 -2.60 9.19 -9.51
N ASN A 27 -2.31 9.37 -8.24
CA ASN A 27 -1.44 8.48 -7.48
C ASN A 27 -2.23 7.89 -6.31
N LEU A 28 -2.09 6.58 -6.10
CA LEU A 28 -2.69 5.90 -4.97
C LEU A 28 -1.82 6.07 -3.73
N GLY A 29 -2.37 6.66 -2.67
CA GLY A 29 -1.66 6.85 -1.40
C GLY A 29 -1.60 5.59 -0.55
N ILE A 30 -0.43 5.30 -0.01
CA ILE A 30 -0.21 4.20 0.93
C ILE A 30 0.44 4.76 2.21
N PRO A 31 -0.25 4.71 3.37
CA PRO A 31 0.34 5.17 4.62
C PRO A 31 1.27 4.11 5.21
N PHE A 32 2.43 4.55 5.68
CA PHE A 32 3.38 3.72 6.43
C PHE A 32 3.26 3.97 7.93
N TYR A 33 2.05 4.22 8.40
CA TYR A 33 1.73 4.53 9.79
C TYR A 33 0.32 4.08 10.15
N SER A 34 0.02 4.02 11.44
CA SER A 34 -1.28 3.60 11.95
C SER A 34 -2.19 4.76 12.37
N ARG A 35 -3.49 4.46 12.48
CA ARG A 35 -4.55 5.31 13.03
C ARG A 35 -5.54 4.46 13.83
N PRO A 36 -6.29 4.99 14.80
CA PRO A 36 -6.25 6.37 15.31
C PRO A 36 -5.01 6.69 16.15
N ASN A 37 -4.34 5.66 16.67
CA ASN A 37 -3.10 5.81 17.44
C ASN A 37 -1.91 5.84 16.46
N PRO A 38 -1.32 7.02 16.20
CA PRO A 38 -0.26 7.10 15.19
C PRO A 38 1.04 6.47 15.68
N GLN A 39 1.47 5.44 14.97
CA GLN A 39 2.75 4.77 15.15
C GLN A 39 3.35 4.50 13.77
N SER A 40 4.67 4.56 13.66
CA SER A 40 5.34 4.16 12.43
C SER A 40 5.14 2.65 12.18
N TYR A 41 5.10 2.26 10.93
CA TYR A 41 5.09 0.83 10.58
C TYR A 41 6.31 0.11 11.17
N ALA A 42 7.48 0.76 11.17
CA ALA A 42 8.70 0.21 11.77
C ALA A 42 8.50 -0.14 13.25
N ASP A 43 7.85 0.75 14.02
CA ASP A 43 7.58 0.51 15.45
C ASP A 43 6.57 -0.62 15.66
N LEU A 44 5.54 -0.68 14.82
CA LEU A 44 4.55 -1.75 14.85
C LEU A 44 5.20 -3.13 14.64
N VAL A 45 6.08 -3.24 13.66
CA VAL A 45 6.78 -4.49 13.34
C VAL A 45 7.83 -4.83 14.38
N LYS A 46 8.49 -3.82 14.95
CA LYS A 46 9.45 -4.01 16.05
C LYS A 46 8.77 -4.54 17.30
N ALA A 47 7.56 -4.08 17.59
CA ALA A 47 6.76 -4.56 18.72
C ALA A 47 6.31 -6.00 18.51
N ASP A 48 5.87 -6.34 17.30
CA ASP A 48 5.46 -7.70 16.92
C ASP A 48 5.65 -7.88 15.40
N PRO A 49 6.59 -8.72 14.96
CA PRO A 49 6.80 -8.98 13.53
C PRO A 49 5.57 -9.48 12.77
N LYS A 50 4.61 -10.10 13.46
CA LYS A 50 3.34 -10.54 12.86
C LYS A 50 2.50 -9.36 12.34
N ASN A 51 2.75 -8.15 12.84
CA ASN A 51 2.09 -6.94 12.36
C ASN A 51 2.38 -6.66 10.88
N ALA A 52 3.46 -7.19 10.33
CA ALA A 52 3.76 -7.09 8.91
C ALA A 52 2.74 -7.84 8.03
N GLN A 53 2.03 -8.84 8.56
CA GLN A 53 1.11 -9.68 7.81
C GLN A 53 -0.37 -9.37 8.06
N ARG A 54 -0.67 -8.34 8.85
CA ARG A 54 -2.03 -7.95 9.21
C ARG A 54 -2.21 -6.43 9.15
N ASP A 55 -3.45 -5.97 9.19
CA ASP A 55 -3.81 -4.57 9.03
C ASP A 55 -4.34 -3.92 10.33
N ASP A 56 -4.45 -4.68 11.39
CA ASP A 56 -4.95 -4.17 12.68
C ASP A 56 -4.50 -5.05 13.85
N ASN A 57 -4.69 -4.52 15.05
CA ASN A 57 -4.54 -5.24 16.31
C ASN A 57 -5.79 -5.11 17.22
N GLY A 58 -6.92 -4.74 16.62
CA GLY A 58 -8.19 -4.50 17.32
C GLY A 58 -8.48 -3.03 17.61
N ASP A 59 -7.46 -2.25 17.98
CA ASP A 59 -7.62 -0.83 18.37
C ASP A 59 -7.02 0.14 17.36
N THR A 60 -6.09 -0.34 16.56
CA THR A 60 -5.26 0.49 15.67
C THR A 60 -5.14 -0.20 14.33
N TYR A 61 -5.17 0.58 13.25
CA TYR A 61 -5.21 0.10 11.87
C TYR A 61 -4.02 0.65 11.07
N TRP A 62 -3.45 -0.17 10.21
CA TRP A 62 -2.35 0.17 9.31
C TRP A 62 -2.47 -0.64 8.02
N ASN A 63 -1.48 -0.55 7.13
CA ASN A 63 -1.39 -1.44 5.99
C ASN A 63 -0.19 -2.39 6.17
N GLY A 64 -0.45 -3.68 6.29
CA GLY A 64 0.58 -4.72 6.29
C GLY A 64 1.05 -5.07 4.87
N ILE A 65 2.00 -5.98 4.76
CA ILE A 65 2.57 -6.40 3.46
C ILE A 65 1.49 -6.87 2.47
N PRO A 66 0.55 -7.77 2.84
CA PRO A 66 -0.46 -8.22 1.87
C PRO A 66 -1.31 -7.09 1.31
N THR A 67 -1.73 -6.15 2.14
CA THR A 67 -2.53 -5.00 1.71
C THR A 67 -1.73 -4.04 0.84
N VAL A 68 -0.47 -3.78 1.19
CA VAL A 68 0.42 -2.95 0.37
C VAL A 68 0.67 -3.59 -1.00
N GLN A 69 0.86 -4.90 -1.06
CA GLN A 69 0.98 -5.64 -2.32
C GLN A 69 -0.30 -5.52 -3.17
N ALA A 70 -1.46 -5.69 -2.55
CA ALA A 70 -2.76 -5.57 -3.22
C ALA A 70 -2.99 -4.15 -3.75
N LYS A 71 -2.67 -3.11 -2.98
CA LYS A 71 -2.76 -1.71 -3.42
C LYS A 71 -1.80 -1.42 -4.57
N THR A 72 -0.59 -1.94 -4.50
CA THR A 72 0.40 -1.79 -5.58
C THR A 72 -0.12 -2.42 -6.87
N GLN A 73 -0.66 -3.63 -6.79
CA GLN A 73 -1.25 -4.31 -7.93
C GLN A 73 -2.44 -3.55 -8.51
N LEU A 74 -3.29 -3.00 -7.65
CA LEU A 74 -4.41 -2.15 -8.05
C LEU A 74 -3.92 -0.90 -8.79
N ALA A 75 -2.90 -0.24 -8.28
CA ALA A 75 -2.34 0.97 -8.87
C ALA A 75 -1.73 0.73 -10.25
N LEU A 76 -1.03 -0.40 -10.45
CA LEU A 76 -0.36 -0.73 -11.71
C LEU A 76 -1.29 -0.77 -12.92
N GLY A 77 -2.55 -1.11 -12.72
CA GLY A 77 -3.54 -1.18 -13.82
C GLY A 77 -4.42 0.06 -13.98
N ARG A 78 -4.37 1.02 -13.04
CA ARG A 78 -5.43 2.02 -12.94
C ARG A 78 -4.98 3.46 -12.74
N VAL A 79 -3.75 3.70 -12.26
CA VAL A 79 -3.28 5.06 -11.96
C VAL A 79 -1.85 5.27 -12.42
N GLY A 80 -1.37 6.52 -12.30
CA GLY A 80 -0.02 6.91 -12.73
C GLY A 80 1.08 6.45 -11.80
N GLY A 81 0.78 6.22 -10.52
CA GLY A 81 1.80 5.81 -9.57
C GLY A 81 1.28 5.62 -8.15
N ILE A 82 2.21 5.44 -7.25
CA ILE A 82 1.98 5.28 -5.82
C ILE A 82 2.65 6.42 -5.07
N LEU A 83 1.96 6.97 -4.08
CA LEU A 83 2.51 7.94 -3.14
C LEU A 83 2.62 7.28 -1.77
N VAL A 84 3.79 7.34 -1.17
CA VAL A 84 4.01 6.80 0.17
C VAL A 84 4.19 7.94 1.18
N TRP A 85 3.52 7.87 2.30
CA TRP A 85 3.79 8.73 3.44
C TRP A 85 3.99 7.88 4.69
N GLU A 86 5.20 7.86 5.25
CA GLU A 86 6.42 8.37 4.64
C GLU A 86 7.53 7.31 4.72
N LEU A 87 8.51 7.41 3.85
CA LEU A 87 9.58 6.41 3.75
C LEU A 87 10.36 6.21 5.05
N GLY A 88 10.54 7.27 5.84
CA GLY A 88 11.22 7.19 7.14
C GLY A 88 10.51 6.35 8.20
N GLN A 89 9.25 5.98 7.94
CA GLN A 89 8.44 5.15 8.85
C GLN A 89 8.41 3.67 8.46
N ASP A 90 9.13 3.28 7.39
CA ASP A 90 9.22 1.90 6.94
C ASP A 90 10.15 1.07 7.82
N ALA A 91 9.89 -0.23 7.88
CA ALA A 91 10.83 -1.19 8.44
C ALA A 91 11.96 -1.48 7.45
N THR A 92 13.05 -2.04 7.92
CA THR A 92 14.17 -2.47 7.09
C THR A 92 14.10 -3.96 6.76
N GLY A 93 14.83 -4.39 5.72
CA GLY A 93 14.96 -5.79 5.37
C GLY A 93 13.69 -6.42 4.79
N ASN A 94 13.44 -7.67 5.12
CA ASN A 94 12.36 -8.47 4.52
C ASN A 94 10.95 -8.00 4.89
N LEU A 95 10.79 -7.23 5.94
CA LEU A 95 9.51 -6.71 6.39
C LEU A 95 9.21 -5.30 5.89
N SER A 96 10.10 -4.71 5.09
CA SER A 96 9.91 -3.39 4.48
C SER A 96 8.70 -3.36 3.55
N LEU A 97 7.85 -2.36 3.70
CA LEU A 97 6.73 -2.11 2.79
C LEU A 97 7.20 -1.58 1.43
N GLY A 98 8.24 -0.75 1.43
CA GLY A 98 8.87 -0.28 0.19
C GLY A 98 9.42 -1.44 -0.64
N ARG A 99 10.01 -2.43 0.00
CA ARG A 99 10.46 -3.65 -0.66
C ARG A 99 9.29 -4.48 -1.21
N ALA A 100 8.18 -4.55 -0.48
CA ALA A 100 6.98 -5.24 -0.95
C ALA A 100 6.40 -4.58 -2.21
N ILE A 101 6.40 -3.25 -2.26
CA ILE A 101 6.00 -2.48 -3.45
C ILE A 101 6.92 -2.81 -4.63
N ASP A 102 8.22 -2.72 -4.41
CA ASP A 102 9.23 -2.96 -5.44
C ASP A 102 9.12 -4.38 -6.04
N LYS A 103 9.03 -5.38 -5.19
CA LYS A 103 8.85 -6.77 -5.63
C LYS A 103 7.56 -6.99 -6.42
N THR A 104 6.48 -6.33 -6.04
CA THR A 104 5.20 -6.44 -6.75
C THR A 104 5.31 -5.82 -8.15
N ILE A 105 5.99 -4.68 -8.27
CA ILE A 105 6.25 -4.02 -9.56
C ILE A 105 7.12 -4.91 -10.45
N GLU A 106 8.21 -5.45 -9.93
CA GLU A 106 9.10 -6.37 -10.65
C GLU A 106 8.36 -7.59 -11.18
N LYS A 107 7.53 -8.20 -10.35
CA LYS A 107 6.72 -9.36 -10.73
C LYS A 107 5.75 -9.05 -11.85
N ASN A 108 5.12 -7.88 -11.81
CA ASN A 108 4.21 -7.42 -12.86
C ASN A 108 4.97 -7.15 -14.17
N ASN A 109 6.13 -6.56 -14.12
CA ASN A 109 6.98 -6.31 -15.29
C ASN A 109 7.45 -7.63 -15.93
N ALA A 110 7.84 -8.61 -15.12
CA ALA A 110 8.21 -9.94 -15.60
C ALA A 110 7.05 -10.63 -16.34
N LYS A 111 5.82 -10.54 -15.83
CA LYS A 111 4.63 -11.05 -16.50
C LYS A 111 4.39 -10.36 -17.84
N CYS A 112 4.53 -9.06 -17.92
CA CYS A 112 4.39 -8.30 -19.16
C CYS A 112 5.42 -8.72 -20.22
N LEU A 113 6.66 -8.99 -19.82
CA LEU A 113 7.72 -9.47 -20.71
C LEU A 113 7.45 -10.89 -21.24
N LEU A 114 6.90 -11.78 -20.41
CA LEU A 114 6.58 -13.15 -20.78
C LEU A 114 5.35 -13.25 -21.67
N SER A 115 4.44 -12.29 -21.61
CA SER A 115 3.21 -12.26 -22.42
C SER A 115 3.40 -11.63 -23.80
N ARG A 116 4.59 -11.17 -24.12
CA ARG A 116 4.99 -10.66 -25.43
C ARG A 116 5.65 -11.77 -26.25
#